data_d88dfb51e73accd62800c21a0a7e20ea
#
_entry.id   d88dfb51e73accd62800c21a0a7e20ea
#
_cell.length_a   1.000
_cell.length_b   1.000
_cell.length_c   1.000
_cell.angle_alpha   90.00
_cell.angle_beta   90.00
_cell.angle_gamma   90.00
#
_symmetry.space_group_name_H-M   'P 1'
#
loop_
_entity.id
_entity.type
_entity.pdbx_description
1 polymer ?
#
loop_
_entity_poly.entity_id
_entity_poly.type
_entity_poly.pdbx_seq_one_letter_code
_entity_poly.pdbx_strand_id
1 'polypeptide(L)'
;MGEQSVSVAETVLSGSVKAYAVSASERLANLPDVPTAKEAGINYEMSVWAGLFAPKGTPSAVVARLADALDRALDEASVRQTITQLGGSIPAKAERNPAAFDRFVRSEVARWAPILAATKSEK
;
A
#
# COMPACT_ATOMS: atom_id res chain seq x y z
N MET A 1 8.32 9.43 15.23
CA MET A 1 7.88 8.02 15.19
C MET A 1 7.01 7.85 13.94
N GLY A 2 7.24 6.81 13.16
CA GLY A 2 6.42 6.47 12.00
C GLY A 2 5.54 5.27 12.34
N GLU A 3 4.25 5.35 12.00
CA GLU A 3 3.25 4.31 12.21
C GLU A 3 2.45 4.10 10.92
N GLN A 4 1.86 2.92 10.77
CA GLN A 4 0.98 2.66 9.63
C GLN A 4 -0.37 3.35 9.83
N SER A 5 -0.93 3.93 8.77
CA SER A 5 -2.21 4.64 8.81
C SER A 5 -3.36 3.79 9.37
N VAL A 6 -3.35 2.49 9.06
CA VAL A 6 -4.37 1.54 9.53
C VAL A 6 -4.39 1.37 11.05
N SER A 7 -3.27 1.62 11.75
CA SER A 7 -3.16 1.46 13.20
C SER A 7 -3.35 2.76 13.96
N VAL A 8 -3.20 3.91 13.32
CA VAL A 8 -3.12 5.21 14.01
C VAL A 8 -4.20 6.20 13.60
N ALA A 9 -4.95 5.95 12.53
CA ALA A 9 -5.92 6.89 12.00
C ALA A 9 -6.97 7.32 13.05
N GLU A 10 -7.53 6.39 13.82
CA GLU A 10 -8.51 6.71 14.87
C GLU A 10 -7.92 7.59 15.98
N THR A 11 -6.68 7.37 16.38
CA THR A 11 -6.02 8.16 17.41
C THR A 11 -5.66 9.58 16.94
N VAL A 12 -5.43 9.76 15.64
CA VAL A 12 -5.30 11.08 15.02
C VAL A 12 -6.64 11.78 14.95
N LEU A 13 -7.70 11.10 14.50
CA LEU A 13 -9.05 11.66 14.39
C LEU A 13 -9.63 12.04 15.76
N SER A 14 -9.33 11.27 16.81
CA SER A 14 -9.72 11.60 18.19
C SER A 14 -8.89 12.74 18.81
N GLY A 15 -7.87 13.22 18.13
CA GLY A 15 -6.96 14.26 18.65
C GLY A 15 -5.97 13.77 19.71
N SER A 16 -5.93 12.46 20.00
CA SER A 16 -5.02 11.88 20.99
C SER A 16 -3.56 11.89 20.51
N VAL A 17 -3.35 11.90 19.19
CA VAL A 17 -2.03 11.99 18.55
C VAL A 17 -2.07 13.03 17.43
N LYS A 18 -1.02 13.84 17.32
CA LYS A 18 -0.86 14.79 16.22
C LYS A 18 -0.09 14.14 15.08
N ALA A 19 -0.71 14.10 13.88
CA ALA A 19 -0.03 13.74 12.65
C ALA A 19 0.54 14.99 11.96
N TYR A 20 1.78 14.92 11.52
CA TYR A 20 2.46 16.03 10.84
C TYR A 20 2.52 15.83 9.33
N ALA A 21 2.67 14.59 8.89
CA ALA A 21 2.66 14.22 7.48
C ALA A 21 2.40 12.73 7.30
N VAL A 22 1.93 12.34 6.11
CA VAL A 22 1.87 10.96 5.65
C VAL A 22 2.94 10.73 4.58
N SER A 23 3.52 9.53 4.53
CA SER A 23 4.54 9.15 3.53
C SER A 23 3.97 8.69 2.19
N ALA A 24 2.65 8.63 2.05
CA ALA A 24 1.98 8.27 0.81
C ALA A 24 2.18 9.34 -0.28
N SER A 25 2.01 8.96 -1.55
CA SER A 25 2.06 9.89 -2.70
C SER A 25 0.96 10.95 -2.69
N GLU A 26 -0.17 10.62 -2.04
CA GLU A 26 -1.36 11.48 -1.91
C GLU A 26 -1.82 11.49 -0.46
N ARG A 27 -2.60 12.52 -0.07
CA ARG A 27 -3.23 12.57 1.23
C ARG A 27 -4.21 11.42 1.41
N LEU A 28 -4.30 10.90 2.62
CA LEU A 28 -5.24 9.81 2.92
C LEU A 28 -6.67 10.35 2.95
N ALA A 29 -7.61 9.61 2.34
CA ALA A 29 -9.02 10.00 2.28
C ALA A 29 -9.66 10.17 3.66
N ASN A 30 -9.20 9.41 4.66
CA ASN A 30 -9.66 9.49 6.04
C ASN A 30 -8.89 10.51 6.90
N LEU A 31 -7.83 11.14 6.38
CA LEU A 31 -7.02 12.18 7.05
C LEU A 31 -6.70 13.32 6.06
N PRO A 32 -7.70 13.99 5.49
CA PRO A 32 -7.51 14.95 4.39
C PRO A 32 -6.72 16.20 4.82
N ASP A 33 -6.72 16.53 6.10
CA ASP A 33 -6.00 17.70 6.64
C ASP A 33 -4.52 17.42 6.92
N VAL A 34 -4.09 16.14 6.88
CA VAL A 34 -2.69 15.76 7.09
C VAL A 34 -1.97 15.80 5.74
N PRO A 35 -0.96 16.68 5.57
CA PRO A 35 -0.21 16.77 4.31
C PRO A 35 0.62 15.52 4.05
N THR A 36 1.02 15.31 2.79
CA THR A 36 2.07 14.34 2.47
C THR A 36 3.44 14.86 2.92
N ALA A 37 4.40 13.96 3.11
CA ALA A 37 5.79 14.34 3.42
C ALA A 37 6.35 15.30 2.35
N LYS A 38 6.03 15.05 1.06
CA LYS A 38 6.42 15.88 -0.06
C LYS A 38 5.83 17.31 0.03
N GLU A 39 4.55 17.44 0.36
CA GLU A 39 3.91 18.76 0.59
C GLU A 39 4.53 19.48 1.79
N ALA A 40 4.98 18.73 2.81
CA ALA A 40 5.70 19.27 3.96
C ALA A 40 7.20 19.58 3.69
N GLY A 41 7.66 19.45 2.44
CA GLY A 41 9.04 19.76 2.04
C GLY A 41 10.03 18.62 2.27
N ILE A 42 9.59 17.43 2.64
CA ILE A 42 10.42 16.26 2.89
C ILE A 42 10.35 15.35 1.65
N ASN A 43 11.48 15.15 0.95
CA ASN A 43 11.54 14.24 -0.20
C ASN A 43 11.57 12.77 0.25
N TYR A 44 10.45 12.31 0.79
CA TYR A 44 10.28 10.94 1.24
C TYR A 44 8.89 10.43 0.84
N GLU A 45 8.87 9.27 0.20
CA GLU A 45 7.65 8.57 -0.18
C GLU A 45 7.81 7.07 0.08
N MET A 46 6.91 6.53 0.87
CA MET A 46 6.81 5.10 1.14
C MET A 46 5.34 4.72 1.33
N SER A 47 4.92 3.71 0.62
CA SER A 47 3.60 3.10 0.79
C SER A 47 3.77 1.63 1.18
N VAL A 48 2.95 1.19 2.11
CA VAL A 48 2.81 -0.23 2.43
C VAL A 48 1.76 -0.82 1.52
N TRP A 49 2.03 -1.97 0.97
CA TRP A 49 1.11 -2.67 0.09
C TRP A 49 0.99 -4.14 0.48
N ALA A 50 -0.13 -4.77 0.14
CA ALA A 50 -0.40 -6.17 0.33
C ALA A 50 -0.76 -6.83 -0.99
N GLY A 51 -0.42 -8.11 -1.15
CA GLY A 51 -0.73 -8.87 -2.36
C GLY A 51 -0.90 -10.34 -2.07
N LEU A 52 -1.64 -11.02 -2.95
CA LEU A 52 -1.83 -12.46 -2.90
C LEU A 52 -0.74 -13.15 -3.75
N PHE A 53 0.01 -14.05 -3.13
CA PHE A 53 1.06 -14.82 -3.79
C PHE A 53 0.70 -16.30 -3.82
N ALA A 54 1.09 -16.98 -4.89
CA ALA A 54 0.99 -18.42 -5.02
C ALA A 54 2.38 -19.06 -5.04
N PRO A 55 2.54 -20.30 -4.55
CA PRO A 55 3.80 -21.04 -4.64
C PRO A 55 4.30 -21.18 -6.08
N LYS A 56 5.64 -21.27 -6.24
CA LYS A 56 6.24 -21.54 -7.54
C LYS A 56 5.70 -22.86 -8.12
N GLY A 57 5.31 -22.84 -9.40
CA GLY A 57 4.75 -24.01 -10.09
C GLY A 57 3.24 -24.18 -9.94
N THR A 58 2.54 -23.24 -9.27
CA THR A 58 1.07 -23.25 -9.29
C THR A 58 0.57 -23.14 -10.73
N PRO A 59 -0.35 -24.03 -11.18
CA PRO A 59 -0.89 -23.99 -12.53
C PRO A 59 -1.52 -22.64 -12.87
N SER A 60 -1.29 -22.14 -14.09
CA SER A 60 -1.79 -20.84 -14.54
C SER A 60 -3.30 -20.68 -14.42
N ALA A 61 -4.06 -21.75 -14.64
CA ALA A 61 -5.52 -21.76 -14.47
C ALA A 61 -5.94 -21.50 -13.00
N VAL A 62 -5.17 -21.97 -12.01
CA VAL A 62 -5.43 -21.72 -10.60
C VAL A 62 -5.11 -20.26 -10.29
N VAL A 63 -3.97 -19.75 -10.77
CA VAL A 63 -3.59 -18.34 -10.60
C VAL A 63 -4.65 -17.42 -11.20
N ALA A 64 -5.14 -17.71 -12.40
CA ALA A 64 -6.20 -16.92 -13.03
C ALA A 64 -7.49 -16.91 -12.20
N ARG A 65 -7.94 -18.07 -11.70
CA ARG A 65 -9.13 -18.16 -10.84
C ARG A 65 -9.00 -17.37 -9.55
N LEU A 66 -7.81 -17.38 -8.92
CA LEU A 66 -7.55 -16.59 -7.70
C LEU A 66 -7.55 -15.10 -8.02
N ALA A 67 -6.94 -14.68 -9.12
CA ALA A 67 -6.93 -13.29 -9.56
C ALA A 67 -8.34 -12.78 -9.86
N ASP A 68 -9.17 -13.54 -10.56
CA ASP A 68 -10.56 -13.21 -10.84
C ASP A 68 -11.40 -13.12 -9.56
N ALA A 69 -11.17 -14.03 -8.61
CA ALA A 69 -11.88 -14.00 -7.33
C ALA A 69 -11.49 -12.76 -6.51
N LEU A 70 -10.20 -12.41 -6.47
CA LEU A 70 -9.70 -11.21 -5.80
C LEU A 70 -10.25 -9.95 -6.46
N ASP A 71 -10.23 -9.85 -7.79
CA ASP A 71 -10.75 -8.69 -8.52
C ASP A 71 -12.24 -8.46 -8.23
N ARG A 72 -13.06 -9.52 -8.21
CA ARG A 72 -14.47 -9.42 -7.81
C ARG A 72 -14.64 -9.01 -6.35
N ALA A 73 -13.84 -9.57 -5.44
CA ALA A 73 -13.90 -9.20 -4.02
C ALA A 73 -13.56 -7.72 -3.81
N LEU A 74 -12.60 -7.17 -4.56
CA LEU A 74 -12.24 -5.75 -4.50
C LEU A 74 -13.31 -4.82 -5.11
N ASP A 75 -14.25 -5.33 -5.87
CA ASP A 75 -15.40 -4.57 -6.37
C ASP A 75 -16.60 -4.58 -5.39
N GLU A 76 -16.60 -5.47 -4.39
CA GLU A 76 -17.64 -5.51 -3.36
C GLU A 76 -17.66 -4.24 -2.51
N ALA A 77 -18.83 -3.65 -2.35
CA ALA A 77 -18.99 -2.38 -1.63
C ALA A 77 -18.49 -2.44 -0.18
N SER A 78 -18.76 -3.54 0.52
CA SER A 78 -18.31 -3.76 1.90
C SER A 78 -16.79 -3.85 2.02
N VAL A 79 -16.12 -4.53 1.07
CA VAL A 79 -14.67 -4.64 1.02
C VAL A 79 -14.03 -3.28 0.73
N ARG A 80 -14.57 -2.54 -0.25
CA ARG A 80 -14.12 -1.20 -0.58
C ARG A 80 -14.22 -0.25 0.61
N GLN A 81 -15.37 -0.27 1.27
CA GLN A 81 -15.61 0.56 2.46
C GLN A 81 -14.61 0.24 3.57
N THR A 82 -14.41 -1.04 3.87
CA THR A 82 -13.46 -1.48 4.90
C THR A 82 -12.04 -1.02 4.59
N ILE A 83 -11.57 -1.23 3.36
CA ILE A 83 -10.22 -0.82 2.95
C ILE A 83 -10.06 0.71 3.08
N THR A 84 -11.04 1.49 2.63
CA THR A 84 -11.01 2.96 2.74
C THR A 84 -11.02 3.42 4.20
N GLN A 85 -11.83 2.81 5.06
CA GLN A 85 -11.86 3.13 6.50
C GLN A 85 -10.51 2.87 7.17
N LEU A 86 -9.80 1.84 6.74
CA LEU A 86 -8.45 1.53 7.20
C LEU A 86 -7.37 2.47 6.60
N GLY A 87 -7.74 3.45 5.77
CA GLY A 87 -6.80 4.35 5.10
C GLY A 87 -6.06 3.70 3.93
N GLY A 88 -6.55 2.55 3.45
CA GLY A 88 -6.04 1.87 2.27
C GLY A 88 -6.69 2.37 0.98
N SER A 89 -6.02 2.12 -0.15
CA SER A 89 -6.54 2.35 -1.49
C SER A 89 -6.58 1.06 -2.29
N ILE A 90 -7.51 0.98 -3.24
CA ILE A 90 -7.64 -0.16 -4.15
C ILE A 90 -7.08 0.26 -5.50
N PRO A 91 -6.15 -0.51 -6.10
CA PRO A 91 -5.59 -0.20 -7.41
C PRO A 91 -6.66 -0.07 -8.50
N ALA A 92 -6.36 0.69 -9.54
CA ALA A 92 -7.22 0.79 -10.72
C ALA A 92 -7.43 -0.60 -11.34
N LYS A 93 -8.60 -0.82 -11.96
CA LYS A 93 -8.99 -2.14 -12.50
C LYS A 93 -7.96 -2.73 -13.48
N ALA A 94 -7.34 -1.89 -14.28
CA ALA A 94 -6.30 -2.30 -15.23
C ALA A 94 -5.03 -2.85 -14.54
N GLU A 95 -4.82 -2.54 -13.28
CA GLU A 95 -3.65 -2.98 -12.48
C GLU A 95 -3.92 -4.23 -11.65
N ARG A 96 -5.19 -4.67 -11.55
CA ARG A 96 -5.62 -5.82 -10.74
C ARG A 96 -5.47 -7.14 -11.48
N ASN A 97 -4.30 -7.41 -12.04
CA ASN A 97 -4.01 -8.65 -12.74
C ASN A 97 -2.60 -9.15 -12.41
N PRO A 98 -2.33 -10.46 -12.56
CA PRO A 98 -1.04 -11.05 -12.19
C PRO A 98 0.17 -10.40 -12.86
N ALA A 99 0.06 -10.01 -14.14
CA ALA A 99 1.16 -9.41 -14.88
C ALA A 99 1.48 -7.99 -14.40
N ALA A 100 0.47 -7.18 -14.10
CA ALA A 100 0.66 -5.85 -13.54
C ALA A 100 1.26 -5.93 -12.13
N PHE A 101 0.76 -6.86 -11.30
CA PHE A 101 1.29 -7.07 -9.96
C PHE A 101 2.74 -7.59 -9.97
N ASP A 102 3.11 -8.51 -10.87
CA ASP A 102 4.51 -8.96 -11.01
C ASP A 102 5.44 -7.79 -11.39
N ARG A 103 5.05 -6.94 -12.34
CA ARG A 103 5.82 -5.74 -12.68
C ARG A 103 5.98 -4.80 -11.48
N PHE A 104 4.92 -4.57 -10.73
CA PHE A 104 4.94 -3.74 -9.53
C PHE A 104 5.89 -4.32 -8.48
N VAL A 105 5.80 -5.60 -8.14
CA VAL A 105 6.69 -6.26 -7.18
C VAL A 105 8.15 -6.15 -7.60
N ARG A 106 8.46 -6.37 -8.88
CA ARG A 106 9.83 -6.22 -9.41
C ARG A 106 10.34 -4.80 -9.28
N SER A 107 9.51 -3.78 -9.54
CA SER A 107 9.89 -2.38 -9.38
C SER A 107 10.16 -2.03 -7.91
N GLU A 108 9.36 -2.52 -6.99
CA GLU A 108 9.59 -2.33 -5.56
C GLU A 108 10.89 -3.01 -5.09
N VAL A 109 11.14 -4.24 -5.52
CA VAL A 109 12.39 -4.93 -5.21
C VAL A 109 13.60 -4.14 -5.76
N ALA A 110 13.54 -3.67 -7.00
CA ALA A 110 14.62 -2.87 -7.59
C ALA A 110 14.83 -1.53 -6.86
N ARG A 111 13.75 -0.90 -6.39
CA ARG A 111 13.79 0.35 -5.64
C ARG A 111 14.44 0.18 -4.26
N TRP A 112 14.05 -0.86 -3.53
CA TRP A 112 14.44 -1.04 -2.13
C TRP A 112 15.76 -1.78 -1.95
N ALA A 113 16.14 -2.66 -2.86
CA ALA A 113 17.36 -3.47 -2.74
C ALA A 113 18.64 -2.63 -2.49
N PRO A 114 18.93 -1.54 -3.23
CA PRO A 114 20.12 -0.73 -2.98
C PRO A 114 20.07 0.01 -1.64
N ILE A 115 18.88 0.49 -1.22
CA ILE A 115 18.69 1.19 0.05
C ILE A 115 18.98 0.24 1.22
N LEU A 116 18.43 -0.97 1.16
CA LEU A 116 18.64 -1.99 2.20
C LEU A 116 20.07 -2.53 2.21
N ALA A 117 20.76 -2.54 1.07
CA ALA A 117 22.17 -2.92 1.01
C ALA A 117 23.06 -1.87 1.68
N ALA A 118 22.78 -0.57 1.48
CA ALA A 118 23.53 0.52 2.09
C ALA A 118 23.43 0.49 3.64
N THR A 119 22.25 0.22 4.20
CA THR A 119 22.06 0.17 5.66
C THR A 119 22.73 -1.03 6.34
N LYS A 120 23.07 -2.10 5.59
CA LYS A 120 23.84 -3.24 6.11
C LYS A 120 25.33 -2.99 6.22
N SER A 121 25.88 -2.02 5.48
CA SER A 121 27.31 -1.71 5.48
C SER A 121 27.73 -0.77 6.62
N GLU A 122 26.78 -0.22 7.39
CA GLU A 122 27.04 0.68 8.53
C GLU A 122 27.07 -0.06 9.89
N LYS A 123 27.11 -1.38 9.89
CA LYS A 123 27.32 -2.23 11.06
C LYS A 123 28.68 -2.93 10.94
#